data_47784b02cd3e63ef8c53c7458f26e703
#
_entry.id   47784b02cd3e63ef8c53c7458f26e703
#
_cell.length_a   1.000
_cell.length_b   1.000
_cell.length_c   1.000
_cell.angle_alpha   90.00
_cell.angle_beta   90.00
_cell.angle_gamma   90.00
#
_symmetry.space_group_name_H-M   'P 1'
#
loop_
_entity.id
_entity.type
_entity.pdbx_description
1 polymer ?
#
loop_
_entity_poly.entity_id
_entity_poly.type
_entity_poly.pdbx_seq_one_letter_code
_entity_poly.pdbx_strand_id
1 'polypeptide(L)'
;VTGDEVAELDKSEDQPEAEDFEEEMVTIWSPESGDNLEINETPIDEWVRSVDFSTTEEVPIPERLVDQVIGQEAGSVVIKKAAEQRRHMMMIGDPGTGKSMLARSMTELLPQDKLEDILCYPNEDDENEPRIRTVPAGRGDRIVKTQKEAIKIQKEKSQKMLMIGFVAVAFLLAVVAIQSGDILTLLFGMLLLMFGYMFLRSRMGGADEARIPKVLVKHQGQDPPPFVDATGTLSGSLLGDVRHDPFQSGGMETPAHDRVEPGAIHRAHGGVLYIDEINLLRL
;
A
#
# COMPACT_ATOMS: atom_id res chain seq x y z
N VAL A 1 -37.07 -50.15 2.73
CA VAL A 1 -36.96 -50.42 4.15
C VAL A 1 -36.04 -49.37 4.74
N THR A 2 -36.66 -48.29 5.23
CA THR A 2 -36.63 -47.75 6.57
C THR A 2 -35.21 -47.51 7.11
N GLY A 3 -34.83 -46.37 7.58
CA GLY A 3 -35.47 -45.33 8.31
C GLY A 3 -34.43 -44.40 8.86
N ASP A 4 -34.87 -43.24 9.15
CA ASP A 4 -34.37 -42.12 9.91
C ASP A 4 -33.20 -42.41 10.90
N GLU A 5 -32.17 -41.60 10.79
CA GLU A 5 -31.38 -41.09 11.92
C GLU A 5 -30.78 -39.75 11.55
N VAL A 6 -31.54 -38.69 11.74
CA VAL A 6 -31.06 -37.30 11.75
C VAL A 6 -30.52 -37.04 13.16
N ALA A 7 -29.20 -37.06 13.31
CA ALA A 7 -28.55 -36.62 14.50
C ALA A 7 -28.67 -35.08 14.62
N GLU A 8 -29.38 -34.63 15.63
CA GLU A 8 -29.38 -33.27 16.16
C GLU A 8 -27.94 -32.85 16.50
N LEU A 9 -27.38 -31.95 15.72
CA LEU A 9 -26.21 -31.18 16.11
C LEU A 9 -26.64 -30.03 16.99
N ASP A 10 -26.34 -30.19 18.28
CA ASP A 10 -26.46 -29.21 19.34
C ASP A 10 -25.78 -27.89 18.94
N LYS A 11 -26.59 -26.87 18.72
CA LYS A 11 -26.16 -25.46 18.51
C LYS A 11 -26.07 -24.81 19.90
N SER A 12 -24.91 -24.92 20.50
CA SER A 12 -24.45 -23.98 21.51
C SER A 12 -23.23 -23.24 21.02
N GLU A 13 -23.43 -22.38 20.03
CA GLU A 13 -22.49 -21.29 19.75
C GLU A 13 -22.71 -20.23 20.84
N ASP A 14 -21.76 -20.20 21.78
CA ASP A 14 -21.53 -19.11 22.71
C ASP A 14 -21.29 -17.82 21.88
N GLN A 15 -22.37 -17.07 21.64
CA GLN A 15 -22.24 -15.68 21.21
C GLN A 15 -21.85 -14.89 22.46
N PRO A 16 -20.74 -14.17 22.48
CA PRO A 16 -20.46 -13.25 23.57
C PRO A 16 -21.58 -12.21 23.63
N GLU A 17 -22.24 -12.14 24.75
CA GLU A 17 -23.38 -11.27 25.00
C GLU A 17 -22.95 -9.81 24.79
N ALA A 18 -23.78 -9.04 24.10
CA ALA A 18 -23.53 -7.63 23.76
C ALA A 18 -23.38 -6.72 25.00
N GLU A 19 -23.71 -7.22 26.18
CA GLU A 19 -23.59 -6.50 27.45
C GLU A 19 -22.14 -6.24 27.88
N ASP A 20 -21.20 -7.15 27.57
CA ASP A 20 -19.78 -6.97 27.95
C ASP A 20 -19.08 -5.87 27.11
N PHE A 21 -19.60 -5.54 25.92
CA PHE A 21 -19.04 -4.47 25.07
C PHE A 21 -19.48 -3.06 25.51
N GLU A 22 -20.65 -2.94 26.11
CA GLU A 22 -21.13 -1.64 26.62
C GLU A 22 -20.43 -1.24 27.92
N GLU A 23 -20.12 -2.17 28.80
CA GLU A 23 -19.38 -1.89 30.03
C GLU A 23 -17.93 -1.48 29.78
N GLU A 24 -17.24 -2.09 28.82
CA GLU A 24 -15.85 -1.74 28.49
C GLU A 24 -15.73 -0.38 27.77
N MET A 25 -16.70 0.01 26.96
CA MET A 25 -16.74 1.32 26.33
C MET A 25 -17.08 2.44 27.31
N VAL A 26 -17.95 2.20 28.27
CA VAL A 26 -18.34 3.19 29.29
C VAL A 26 -17.20 3.44 30.28
N THR A 27 -16.36 2.45 30.56
CA THR A 27 -15.25 2.57 31.53
C THR A 27 -14.09 3.42 30.99
N ILE A 28 -13.98 3.60 29.65
CA ILE A 28 -12.95 4.46 29.04
C ILE A 28 -13.32 5.96 29.12
N TRP A 29 -14.58 6.29 29.34
CA TRP A 29 -15.07 7.65 29.41
C TRP A 29 -15.93 7.91 30.66
N SER A 30 -15.38 7.70 31.85
CA SER A 30 -16.01 8.20 33.06
C SER A 30 -15.46 9.59 33.39
N PRO A 31 -16.32 10.60 33.57
CA PRO A 31 -15.87 11.93 33.99
C PRO A 31 -15.27 11.97 35.41
N GLU A 32 -15.23 10.84 36.11
CA GLU A 32 -14.71 10.73 37.48
C GLU A 32 -13.22 10.35 37.58
N SER A 33 -12.53 10.02 36.48
CA SER A 33 -11.08 9.88 36.49
C SER A 33 -10.46 11.26 36.49
N GLY A 34 -10.14 11.74 37.67
CA GLY A 34 -9.76 13.11 38.06
C GLY A 34 -8.52 13.76 37.44
N ASP A 35 -8.34 13.67 36.17
CA ASP A 35 -7.62 14.68 35.40
C ASP A 35 -8.62 15.81 35.12
N ASN A 36 -8.64 16.79 36.01
CA ASN A 36 -9.31 18.07 35.78
C ASN A 36 -8.71 18.67 34.51
N LEU A 37 -9.30 18.36 33.35
CA LEU A 37 -9.18 19.17 32.15
C LEU A 37 -9.83 20.50 32.54
N GLU A 38 -9.03 21.49 32.94
CA GLU A 38 -9.47 22.88 33.05
C GLU A 38 -9.85 23.33 31.63
N ILE A 39 -11.08 22.98 31.24
CA ILE A 39 -11.71 23.54 30.04
C ILE A 39 -11.93 25.01 30.40
N ASN A 40 -11.17 25.87 29.77
CA ASN A 40 -11.28 27.30 29.96
C ASN A 40 -12.56 27.77 29.26
N GLU A 41 -13.71 27.60 29.92
CA GLU A 41 -15.03 28.03 29.45
C GLU A 41 -15.14 29.54 29.69
N THR A 42 -14.31 30.35 29.03
CA THR A 42 -14.55 31.79 28.97
C THR A 42 -15.83 32.01 28.15
N PRO A 43 -16.86 32.67 28.72
CA PRO A 43 -18.05 33.02 27.96
C PRO A 43 -17.67 33.79 26.69
N ILE A 44 -18.33 33.50 25.57
CA ILE A 44 -18.04 34.14 24.28
C ILE A 44 -17.99 35.67 24.37
N ASP A 45 -18.87 36.28 25.17
CA ASP A 45 -18.92 37.71 25.36
C ASP A 45 -17.67 38.27 26.07
N GLU A 46 -17.07 37.49 26.94
CA GLU A 46 -15.85 37.86 27.67
C GLU A 46 -14.62 37.63 26.77
N TRP A 47 -14.61 36.56 26.00
CA TRP A 47 -13.60 36.31 24.99
C TRP A 47 -13.59 37.41 23.93
N VAL A 48 -14.75 37.78 23.36
CA VAL A 48 -14.86 38.86 22.36
C VAL A 48 -14.32 40.20 22.91
N ARG A 49 -14.51 40.49 24.21
CA ARG A 49 -13.98 41.72 24.85
C ARG A 49 -12.49 41.65 25.10
N SER A 50 -11.92 40.46 25.22
CA SER A 50 -10.48 40.26 25.43
C SER A 50 -9.66 40.29 24.13
N VAL A 51 -10.34 40.28 22.99
CA VAL A 51 -9.70 40.27 21.67
C VAL A 51 -9.22 41.66 21.30
N ASP A 52 -7.91 41.82 21.12
CA ASP A 52 -7.22 43.09 20.85
C ASP A 52 -6.72 43.15 19.37
N PHE A 53 -7.60 42.83 18.42
CA PHE A 53 -7.30 43.01 17.01
C PHE A 53 -8.43 43.75 16.28
N SER A 54 -8.07 44.60 15.32
CA SER A 54 -9.01 45.40 14.53
C SER A 54 -9.39 44.72 13.21
N THR A 55 -8.53 43.85 12.68
CA THR A 55 -8.75 43.10 11.44
C THR A 55 -8.36 41.63 11.61
N THR A 56 -8.99 40.76 10.84
CA THR A 56 -8.67 39.31 10.84
C THR A 56 -7.25 39.01 10.38
N GLU A 57 -6.57 39.93 9.71
CA GLU A 57 -5.18 39.77 9.26
C GLU A 57 -4.18 39.83 10.43
N GLU A 58 -4.59 40.46 11.55
CA GLU A 58 -3.77 40.56 12.75
C GLU A 58 -3.82 39.33 13.65
N VAL A 59 -4.76 38.39 13.37
CA VAL A 59 -4.93 37.17 14.16
C VAL A 59 -3.84 36.18 13.80
N PRO A 60 -2.97 35.76 14.73
CA PRO A 60 -1.98 34.75 14.47
C PRO A 60 -2.66 33.40 14.25
N ILE A 61 -2.41 32.79 13.10
CA ILE A 61 -2.91 31.45 12.78
C ILE A 61 -1.94 30.44 13.37
N PRO A 62 -2.38 29.51 14.26
CA PRO A 62 -1.52 28.47 14.77
C PRO A 62 -0.99 27.59 13.64
N GLU A 63 0.28 27.19 13.68
CA GLU A 63 0.90 26.34 12.66
C GLU A 63 0.31 24.93 12.65
N ARG A 64 -0.05 24.40 13.83
CA ARG A 64 -0.59 23.03 13.96
C ARG A 64 -2.10 23.03 13.77
N LEU A 65 -2.60 22.10 12.97
CA LEU A 65 -4.04 21.91 12.75
C LEU A 65 -4.80 21.65 14.06
N VAL A 66 -4.20 20.92 15.00
CA VAL A 66 -4.82 20.61 16.29
C VAL A 66 -5.10 21.87 17.12
N ASP A 67 -4.28 22.90 16.98
CA ASP A 67 -4.40 24.14 17.72
C ASP A 67 -5.30 25.16 16.98
N GLN A 68 -5.67 24.87 15.71
CA GLN A 68 -6.65 25.65 14.94
C GLN A 68 -8.10 25.27 15.24
N VAL A 69 -8.32 24.17 15.97
CA VAL A 69 -9.67 23.72 16.34
C VAL A 69 -10.13 24.48 17.57
N ILE A 70 -11.14 25.31 17.41
CA ILE A 70 -11.69 26.16 18.47
C ILE A 70 -12.94 25.49 19.06
N GLY A 71 -13.08 25.55 20.39
CA GLY A 71 -14.24 25.06 21.12
C GLY A 71 -14.33 23.51 21.20
N GLN A 72 -13.22 22.80 20.94
CA GLN A 72 -13.12 21.33 21.03
C GLN A 72 -11.88 20.92 21.84
N GLU A 73 -11.60 21.60 22.93
CA GLU A 73 -10.40 21.39 23.76
C GLU A 73 -10.34 19.96 24.28
N ALA A 74 -11.46 19.42 24.77
CA ALA A 74 -11.56 18.03 25.22
C ALA A 74 -11.24 17.03 24.09
N GLY A 75 -11.78 17.26 22.90
CA GLY A 75 -11.49 16.45 21.70
C GLY A 75 -10.02 16.52 21.33
N SER A 76 -9.39 17.68 21.37
CA SER A 76 -7.97 17.88 21.06
C SER A 76 -7.05 17.12 22.02
N VAL A 77 -7.38 17.10 23.33
CA VAL A 77 -6.61 16.34 24.32
C VAL A 77 -6.73 14.83 24.09
N VAL A 78 -7.94 14.35 23.82
CA VAL A 78 -8.16 12.91 23.53
C VAL A 78 -7.42 12.48 22.28
N ILE A 79 -7.43 13.30 21.22
CA ILE A 79 -6.69 13.05 19.98
C ILE A 79 -5.19 12.98 20.22
N LYS A 80 -4.63 13.91 21.00
CA LYS A 80 -3.20 13.89 21.36
C LYS A 80 -2.84 12.57 22.05
N LYS A 81 -3.61 12.14 23.05
CA LYS A 81 -3.41 10.87 23.75
C LYS A 81 -3.59 9.66 22.82
N ALA A 82 -4.59 9.67 21.95
CA ALA A 82 -4.84 8.58 20.99
C ALA A 82 -3.70 8.43 19.97
N ALA A 83 -3.18 9.54 19.46
CA ALA A 83 -2.04 9.56 18.54
C ALA A 83 -0.76 9.02 19.20
N GLU A 84 -0.45 9.46 20.42
CA GLU A 84 0.69 8.97 21.20
C GLU A 84 0.63 7.46 21.44
N GLN A 85 -0.56 6.95 21.76
CA GLN A 85 -0.81 5.55 22.04
C GLN A 85 -1.13 4.73 20.78
N ARG A 86 -1.27 5.36 19.61
CA ARG A 86 -1.66 4.74 18.34
C ARG A 86 -2.98 3.96 18.43
N ARG A 87 -3.96 4.52 19.12
CA ARG A 87 -5.26 3.89 19.29
C ARG A 87 -6.25 4.38 18.23
N HIS A 88 -7.15 3.48 17.87
CA HIS A 88 -8.31 3.84 17.07
C HIS A 88 -9.26 4.71 17.87
N MET A 89 -9.98 5.59 17.17
CA MET A 89 -10.86 6.55 17.81
C MET A 89 -12.18 6.64 17.07
N MET A 90 -13.27 6.75 17.81
CA MET A 90 -14.60 7.01 17.28
C MET A 90 -15.02 8.40 17.74
N MET A 91 -15.41 9.26 16.80
CA MET A 91 -15.87 10.60 17.05
C MET A 91 -17.37 10.71 16.78
N ILE A 92 -18.13 11.09 17.78
CA ILE A 92 -19.58 11.28 17.69
C ILE A 92 -19.87 12.77 17.92
N GLY A 93 -20.71 13.35 17.10
CA GLY A 93 -21.11 14.76 17.22
C GLY A 93 -21.86 15.24 15.98
N ASP A 94 -22.45 16.42 16.07
CA ASP A 94 -23.23 17.02 15.00
C ASP A 94 -22.39 17.36 13.76
N PRO A 95 -22.98 17.45 12.58
CA PRO A 95 -22.31 17.95 11.39
C PRO A 95 -21.71 19.35 11.62
N GLY A 96 -20.52 19.60 11.08
CA GLY A 96 -19.86 20.92 11.21
C GLY A 96 -19.09 21.16 12.50
N THR A 97 -19.02 20.21 13.43
CA THR A 97 -18.28 20.35 14.71
C THR A 97 -16.77 20.14 14.60
N GLY A 98 -16.20 20.10 13.39
CA GLY A 98 -14.75 19.99 13.19
C GLY A 98 -14.16 18.59 13.27
N LYS A 99 -14.98 17.51 13.29
CA LYS A 99 -14.52 16.11 13.39
C LYS A 99 -13.44 15.75 12.37
N SER A 100 -13.65 16.08 11.10
CA SER A 100 -12.70 15.78 10.02
C SER A 100 -11.38 16.55 10.17
N MET A 101 -11.45 17.80 10.69
CA MET A 101 -10.26 18.60 10.96
C MET A 101 -9.46 18.01 12.13
N LEU A 102 -10.14 17.61 13.19
CA LEU A 102 -9.54 16.90 14.32
C LEU A 102 -8.89 15.58 13.87
N ALA A 103 -9.57 14.79 13.04
CA ALA A 103 -8.99 13.54 12.50
C ALA A 103 -7.73 13.81 11.66
N ARG A 104 -7.74 14.88 10.85
CA ARG A 104 -6.57 15.27 10.06
C ARG A 104 -5.43 15.75 10.94
N SER A 105 -5.71 16.50 12.01
CA SER A 105 -4.68 16.96 12.93
C SER A 105 -3.91 15.83 13.61
N MET A 106 -4.52 14.65 13.72
CA MET A 106 -3.86 13.47 14.27
C MET A 106 -2.61 13.06 13.47
N THR A 107 -2.56 13.31 12.15
CA THR A 107 -1.38 13.00 11.34
C THR A 107 -0.13 13.78 11.75
N GLU A 108 -0.30 15.00 12.25
CA GLU A 108 0.82 15.84 12.72
C GLU A 108 1.42 15.34 14.04
N LEU A 109 0.66 14.53 14.78
CA LEU A 109 1.05 13.99 16.08
C LEU A 109 1.69 12.58 15.96
N LEU A 110 1.56 11.94 14.80
CA LEU A 110 2.14 10.62 14.56
C LEU A 110 3.63 10.72 14.24
N PRO A 111 4.45 9.75 14.69
CA PRO A 111 5.88 9.74 14.42
C PRO A 111 6.17 9.42 12.95
N GLN A 112 6.94 10.28 12.29
CA GLN A 112 7.34 10.14 10.88
C GLN A 112 8.42 9.07 10.65
N ASP A 113 9.24 8.81 11.66
CA ASP A 113 10.36 7.86 11.62
C ASP A 113 9.94 6.38 11.46
N LYS A 114 8.65 6.10 11.62
CA LYS A 114 8.07 4.75 11.54
C LYS A 114 7.26 4.49 10.27
N LEU A 115 7.39 5.36 9.28
CA LEU A 115 6.76 5.11 7.98
C LEU A 115 7.50 4.00 7.22
N GLU A 116 6.75 3.16 6.54
CA GLU A 116 7.25 2.01 5.80
C GLU A 116 6.71 1.99 4.37
N ASP A 117 7.57 1.63 3.42
CA ASP A 117 7.12 1.33 2.05
C ASP A 117 6.60 -0.11 2.00
N ILE A 118 5.55 -0.35 1.23
CA ILE A 118 4.98 -1.68 1.02
C ILE A 118 5.33 -2.16 -0.37
N LEU A 119 5.99 -3.32 -0.45
CA LEU A 119 6.38 -3.96 -1.70
C LEU A 119 5.63 -5.28 -1.88
N CYS A 120 5.25 -5.54 -3.13
CA CYS A 120 4.64 -6.79 -3.55
C CYS A 120 5.65 -7.58 -4.39
N TYR A 121 6.04 -8.75 -3.90
CA TYR A 121 6.98 -9.65 -4.55
C TYR A 121 6.24 -10.78 -5.26
N PRO A 122 6.75 -11.27 -6.39
CA PRO A 122 6.26 -12.51 -6.96
C PRO A 122 6.49 -13.67 -5.98
N ASN A 123 5.58 -14.61 -5.95
CA ASN A 123 5.70 -15.85 -5.20
C ASN A 123 6.04 -16.98 -6.18
N GLU A 124 7.19 -17.64 -5.98
CA GLU A 124 7.60 -18.76 -6.82
C GLU A 124 6.81 -20.04 -6.56
N ASP A 125 6.18 -20.15 -5.37
CA ASP A 125 5.41 -21.32 -4.97
C ASP A 125 3.97 -21.25 -5.48
N ASP A 126 3.37 -20.05 -5.52
CA ASP A 126 2.03 -19.80 -6.07
C ASP A 126 1.96 -18.40 -6.68
N GLU A 127 1.80 -18.34 -8.00
CA GLU A 127 1.72 -17.06 -8.73
C GLU A 127 0.49 -16.22 -8.33
N ASN A 128 -0.57 -16.84 -7.80
CA ASN A 128 -1.80 -16.15 -7.40
C ASN A 128 -1.73 -15.57 -5.99
N GLU A 129 -0.73 -15.96 -5.19
CA GLU A 129 -0.52 -15.45 -3.84
C GLU A 129 0.79 -14.64 -3.73
N PRO A 130 0.84 -13.41 -4.23
CA PRO A 130 2.03 -12.58 -4.16
C PRO A 130 2.40 -12.26 -2.70
N ARG A 131 3.70 -12.18 -2.43
CA ARG A 131 4.22 -11.92 -1.08
C ARG A 131 4.36 -10.42 -0.84
N ILE A 132 3.73 -9.94 0.23
CA ILE A 132 3.86 -8.54 0.65
C ILE A 132 4.95 -8.42 1.72
N ARG A 133 5.81 -7.40 1.57
CA ARG A 133 6.84 -7.08 2.56
C ARG A 133 6.89 -5.58 2.80
N THR A 134 7.12 -5.20 4.05
CA THR A 134 7.37 -3.81 4.45
C THR A 134 8.87 -3.55 4.55
N VAL A 135 9.27 -2.35 4.18
CA VAL A 135 10.65 -1.86 4.33
C VAL A 135 10.59 -0.40 4.79
N PRO A 136 11.61 0.11 5.49
CA PRO A 136 11.64 1.51 5.91
C PRO A 136 11.42 2.47 4.74
N ALA A 137 10.75 3.59 5.00
CA ALA A 137 10.40 4.62 4.02
C ALA A 137 11.58 5.03 3.13
N GLY A 138 11.31 5.18 1.84
CA GLY A 138 12.30 5.56 0.82
C GLY A 138 13.25 4.43 0.37
N ARG A 139 13.15 3.23 0.97
CA ARG A 139 13.95 2.08 0.51
C ARG A 139 13.30 1.29 -0.61
N GLY A 140 11.98 1.32 -0.73
CA GLY A 140 11.24 0.57 -1.74
C GLY A 140 11.71 0.89 -3.16
N ASP A 141 11.76 2.16 -3.53
CA ASP A 141 12.25 2.62 -4.83
C ASP A 141 13.70 2.21 -5.10
N ARG A 142 14.56 2.26 -4.08
CA ARG A 142 15.97 1.87 -4.22
C ARG A 142 16.09 0.38 -4.52
N ILE A 143 15.34 -0.45 -3.81
CA ILE A 143 15.31 -1.91 -4.03
C ILE A 143 14.87 -2.20 -5.47
N VAL A 144 13.77 -1.61 -5.92
CA VAL A 144 13.25 -1.80 -7.28
C VAL A 144 14.27 -1.33 -8.33
N LYS A 145 14.88 -0.15 -8.14
CA LYS A 145 15.91 0.37 -9.06
C LYS A 145 17.12 -0.54 -9.12
N THR A 146 17.66 -0.96 -7.96
CA THR A 146 18.82 -1.86 -7.91
C THR A 146 18.55 -3.19 -8.58
N GLN A 147 17.35 -3.77 -8.39
CA GLN A 147 16.97 -5.01 -9.05
C GLN A 147 16.80 -4.83 -10.57
N LYS A 148 16.18 -3.74 -11.01
CA LYS A 148 16.09 -3.40 -12.45
C LYS A 148 17.48 -3.28 -13.10
N GLU A 149 18.40 -2.59 -12.44
CA GLU A 149 19.77 -2.44 -12.92
C GLU A 149 20.51 -3.79 -12.94
N ALA A 150 20.38 -4.61 -11.89
CA ALA A 150 20.99 -5.93 -11.84
C ALA A 150 20.47 -6.84 -12.97
N ILE A 151 19.16 -6.88 -13.20
CA ILE A 151 18.54 -7.64 -14.30
C ILE A 151 19.03 -7.11 -15.66
N LYS A 152 19.13 -5.79 -15.83
CA LYS A 152 19.63 -5.19 -17.08
C LYS A 152 21.07 -5.61 -17.36
N ILE A 153 21.94 -5.53 -16.35
CA ILE A 153 23.34 -5.96 -16.45
C ILE A 153 23.44 -7.45 -16.78
N GLN A 154 22.65 -8.28 -16.10
CA GLN A 154 22.60 -9.71 -16.34
C GLN A 154 22.12 -10.03 -17.77
N LYS A 155 21.06 -9.35 -18.25
CA LYS A 155 20.53 -9.48 -19.59
C LYS A 155 21.58 -9.08 -20.66
N GLU A 156 22.27 -7.95 -20.44
CA GLU A 156 23.35 -7.53 -21.34
C GLU A 156 24.51 -8.54 -21.36
N LYS A 157 24.91 -9.07 -20.20
CA LYS A 157 25.95 -10.08 -20.09
C LYS A 157 25.56 -11.38 -20.81
N SER A 158 24.32 -11.86 -20.60
CA SER A 158 23.80 -13.04 -21.25
C SER A 158 23.70 -12.85 -22.77
N GLN A 159 23.25 -11.67 -23.25
CA GLN A 159 23.20 -11.36 -24.67
C GLN A 159 24.61 -11.29 -25.30
N LYS A 160 25.60 -10.72 -24.61
CA LYS A 160 26.99 -10.70 -25.07
C LYS A 160 27.56 -12.12 -25.16
N MET A 161 27.35 -12.96 -24.14
CA MET A 161 27.76 -14.36 -24.13
C MET A 161 27.14 -15.14 -25.29
N LEU A 162 25.82 -14.97 -25.50
CA LEU A 162 25.10 -15.57 -26.60
C LEU A 162 25.70 -15.14 -27.95
N MET A 163 25.94 -13.85 -28.15
CA MET A 163 26.56 -13.30 -29.37
C MET A 163 27.96 -13.88 -29.62
N ILE A 164 28.82 -13.95 -28.59
CA ILE A 164 30.14 -14.57 -28.68
C ILE A 164 30.04 -16.04 -29.08
N GLY A 165 29.12 -16.79 -28.49
CA GLY A 165 28.88 -18.18 -28.85
C GLY A 165 28.45 -18.35 -30.31
N PHE A 166 27.54 -17.52 -30.80
CA PHE A 166 27.11 -17.55 -32.21
C PHE A 166 28.24 -17.16 -33.18
N VAL A 167 29.07 -16.18 -32.84
CA VAL A 167 30.25 -15.80 -33.63
C VAL A 167 31.24 -16.95 -33.69
N ALA A 168 31.51 -17.64 -32.58
CA ALA A 168 32.41 -18.78 -32.56
C ALA A 168 31.90 -19.96 -33.43
N VAL A 169 30.59 -20.27 -33.38
CA VAL A 169 29.98 -21.29 -34.21
C VAL A 169 30.01 -20.90 -35.69
N ALA A 170 29.73 -19.63 -36.01
CA ALA A 170 29.80 -19.10 -37.37
C ALA A 170 31.22 -19.20 -37.97
N PHE A 171 32.24 -18.90 -37.13
CA PHE A 171 33.64 -19.03 -37.55
C PHE A 171 33.98 -20.51 -37.82
N LEU A 172 33.55 -21.44 -36.97
CA LEU A 172 33.78 -22.88 -37.15
C LEU A 172 33.11 -23.41 -38.42
N LEU A 173 31.86 -22.97 -38.69
CA LEU A 173 31.17 -23.29 -39.94
C LEU A 173 31.88 -22.75 -41.17
N ALA A 174 32.43 -21.52 -41.11
CA ALA A 174 33.19 -20.95 -42.20
C ALA A 174 34.46 -21.76 -42.49
N VAL A 175 35.18 -22.24 -41.46
CA VAL A 175 36.36 -23.08 -41.62
C VAL A 175 36.00 -24.39 -42.30
N VAL A 176 34.92 -25.04 -41.86
CA VAL A 176 34.44 -26.31 -42.45
C VAL A 176 34.01 -26.13 -43.90
N ALA A 177 33.31 -25.04 -44.23
CA ALA A 177 32.87 -24.74 -45.56
C ALA A 177 34.04 -24.46 -46.55
N ILE A 178 35.11 -23.82 -46.06
CA ILE A 178 36.32 -23.58 -46.84
C ILE A 178 37.04 -24.94 -47.13
N GLN A 179 37.07 -25.85 -46.19
CA GLN A 179 37.68 -27.16 -46.37
C GLN A 179 36.88 -28.06 -47.31
N SER A 180 35.55 -28.00 -47.26
CA SER A 180 34.66 -28.80 -48.13
C SER A 180 34.47 -28.21 -49.52
N GLY A 181 34.80 -26.91 -49.74
CA GLY A 181 34.61 -26.23 -50.99
C GLY A 181 33.15 -25.98 -51.38
N ASP A 182 32.21 -26.19 -50.45
CA ASP A 182 30.77 -26.12 -50.70
C ASP A 182 30.15 -24.82 -50.09
N ILE A 183 29.95 -23.83 -51.00
CA ILE A 183 29.35 -22.52 -50.67
C ILE A 183 27.89 -22.71 -50.19
N LEU A 184 27.15 -23.73 -50.63
CA LEU A 184 25.76 -23.92 -50.28
C LEU A 184 25.62 -24.29 -48.80
N THR A 185 26.52 -25.13 -48.28
CA THR A 185 26.60 -25.48 -46.87
C THR A 185 26.85 -24.28 -45.98
N LEU A 186 27.69 -23.34 -46.44
CA LEU A 186 27.96 -22.07 -45.69
C LEU A 186 26.72 -21.20 -45.65
N LEU A 187 26.03 -20.99 -46.76
CA LEU A 187 24.82 -20.16 -46.83
C LEU A 187 23.70 -20.71 -45.98
N PHE A 188 23.45 -22.04 -46.05
CA PHE A 188 22.40 -22.70 -45.27
C PHE A 188 22.71 -22.70 -43.76
N GLY A 189 23.97 -22.95 -43.38
CA GLY A 189 24.43 -22.90 -42.01
C GLY A 189 24.30 -21.50 -41.39
N MET A 190 24.64 -20.46 -42.18
CA MET A 190 24.51 -19.07 -41.71
C MET A 190 23.05 -18.64 -41.52
N LEU A 191 22.15 -19.11 -42.41
CA LEU A 191 20.72 -18.87 -42.32
C LEU A 191 20.16 -19.54 -41.02
N LEU A 192 20.53 -20.79 -40.76
CA LEU A 192 20.12 -21.55 -39.59
C LEU A 192 20.61 -20.90 -38.27
N LEU A 193 21.85 -20.41 -38.27
CA LEU A 193 22.41 -19.66 -37.15
C LEU A 193 21.64 -18.34 -36.92
N MET A 194 21.32 -17.60 -37.97
CA MET A 194 20.55 -16.36 -37.84
C MET A 194 19.17 -16.62 -37.23
N PHE A 195 18.43 -17.63 -37.68
CA PHE A 195 17.15 -18.01 -37.10
C PHE A 195 17.31 -18.51 -35.66
N GLY A 196 18.30 -19.33 -35.37
CA GLY A 196 18.59 -19.82 -34.00
C GLY A 196 18.91 -18.66 -33.06
N TYR A 197 19.72 -17.70 -33.49
CA TYR A 197 20.02 -16.49 -32.70
C TYR A 197 18.75 -15.68 -32.42
N MET A 198 17.93 -15.42 -33.45
CA MET A 198 16.69 -14.66 -33.32
C MET A 198 15.72 -15.36 -32.38
N PHE A 199 15.56 -16.68 -32.47
CA PHE A 199 14.70 -17.48 -31.62
C PHE A 199 15.18 -17.49 -30.16
N LEU A 200 16.47 -17.71 -29.91
CA LEU A 200 17.03 -17.70 -28.56
C LEU A 200 16.95 -16.31 -27.92
N ARG A 201 17.25 -15.27 -28.67
CA ARG A 201 17.14 -13.88 -28.21
C ARG A 201 15.70 -13.50 -27.83
N SER A 202 14.71 -13.98 -28.57
CA SER A 202 13.29 -13.76 -28.29
C SER A 202 12.85 -14.40 -26.96
N ARG A 203 13.40 -15.58 -26.62
CA ARG A 203 13.07 -16.27 -25.36
C ARG A 203 13.74 -15.71 -24.12
N MET A 204 14.86 -14.99 -24.25
CA MET A 204 15.62 -14.46 -23.09
C MET A 204 15.03 -13.16 -22.51
N GLY A 205 13.93 -12.63 -23.03
CA GLY A 205 13.46 -11.27 -22.69
C GLY A 205 12.42 -11.17 -21.59
N GLY A 206 11.65 -12.23 -21.28
CA GLY A 206 10.43 -12.09 -20.50
C GLY A 206 10.51 -12.52 -19.01
N ALA A 207 11.25 -13.57 -18.71
CA ALA A 207 11.19 -14.21 -17.40
C ALA A 207 11.84 -13.39 -16.27
N ASP A 208 12.85 -12.60 -16.55
CA ASP A 208 13.58 -11.86 -15.51
C ASP A 208 12.85 -10.60 -15.06
N GLU A 209 12.08 -9.96 -15.94
CA GLU A 209 11.30 -8.75 -15.60
C GLU A 209 10.11 -9.09 -14.68
N ALA A 210 9.57 -10.30 -14.78
CA ALA A 210 8.51 -10.80 -13.91
C ALA A 210 8.95 -10.98 -12.43
N ARG A 211 10.24 -10.90 -12.12
CA ARG A 211 10.78 -11.04 -10.76
C ARG A 211 10.96 -9.72 -10.01
N ILE A 212 10.68 -8.59 -10.66
CA ILE A 212 10.86 -7.27 -10.05
C ILE A 212 9.65 -6.98 -9.15
N PRO A 213 9.85 -6.64 -7.86
CA PRO A 213 8.73 -6.31 -6.99
C PRO A 213 8.08 -4.99 -7.38
N LYS A 214 6.77 -4.91 -7.20
CA LYS A 214 5.99 -3.69 -7.33
C LYS A 214 5.95 -2.94 -6.01
N VAL A 215 6.17 -1.62 -6.05
CA VAL A 215 5.92 -0.76 -4.89
C VAL A 215 4.42 -0.47 -4.83
N LEU A 216 3.75 -0.92 -3.78
CA LEU A 216 2.32 -0.66 -3.55
C LEU A 216 2.08 0.67 -2.85
N VAL A 217 2.85 0.93 -1.79
CA VAL A 217 2.78 2.17 -1.02
C VAL A 217 4.19 2.70 -0.87
N LYS A 218 4.35 3.98 -1.11
CA LYS A 218 5.62 4.67 -1.08
C LYS A 218 5.53 5.86 -0.15
N HIS A 219 6.51 5.99 0.75
CA HIS A 219 6.74 7.17 1.56
C HIS A 219 8.14 7.70 1.28
N GLN A 220 8.27 9.01 1.15
CA GLN A 220 9.59 9.62 1.16
C GLN A 220 9.95 9.84 2.64
N GLY A 221 11.22 9.65 3.00
CA GLY A 221 11.64 9.66 4.42
C GLY A 221 11.41 10.98 5.19
N GLN A 222 10.81 11.99 4.55
CA GLN A 222 10.41 13.27 5.12
C GLN A 222 8.91 13.56 4.94
N ASP A 223 8.16 12.62 4.37
CA ASP A 223 6.72 12.80 4.18
C ASP A 223 6.01 12.77 5.54
N PRO A 224 4.99 13.62 5.75
CA PRO A 224 4.11 13.48 6.90
C PRO A 224 3.34 12.17 6.82
N PRO A 225 2.89 11.63 7.97
CA PRO A 225 2.03 10.47 8.00
C PRO A 225 0.79 10.67 7.12
N PRO A 226 0.40 9.67 6.30
CA PRO A 226 -0.68 9.83 5.34
C PRO A 226 -2.03 10.00 6.04
N PHE A 227 -2.87 10.88 5.48
CA PHE A 227 -4.30 10.96 5.79
C PHE A 227 -5.09 10.44 4.61
N VAL A 228 -5.81 9.35 4.79
CA VAL A 228 -6.62 8.74 3.74
C VAL A 228 -8.09 8.77 4.15
N ASP A 229 -8.88 9.51 3.39
CA ASP A 229 -10.34 9.51 3.54
C ASP A 229 -10.92 8.35 2.72
N ALA A 230 -11.60 7.45 3.41
CA ALA A 230 -12.25 6.28 2.85
C ALA A 230 -13.78 6.32 3.01
N THR A 231 -14.35 7.51 3.23
CA THR A 231 -15.79 7.70 3.37
C THR A 231 -16.52 7.21 2.13
N GLY A 232 -17.52 6.36 2.32
CA GLY A 232 -18.35 5.82 1.23
C GLY A 232 -17.62 4.93 0.22
N THR A 233 -16.40 4.49 0.50
CA THR A 233 -15.65 3.61 -0.40
C THR A 233 -16.25 2.20 -0.44
N LEU A 234 -16.10 1.54 -1.60
CA LEU A 234 -16.46 0.13 -1.77
C LEU A 234 -15.36 -0.77 -1.19
N SER A 235 -15.70 -2.03 -0.89
CA SER A 235 -14.78 -3.03 -0.34
C SER A 235 -13.47 -3.15 -1.12
N GLY A 236 -13.51 -3.22 -2.44
CA GLY A 236 -12.30 -3.29 -3.28
C GLY A 236 -11.41 -2.05 -3.16
N SER A 237 -11.99 -0.84 -3.06
CA SER A 237 -11.22 0.38 -2.86
C SER A 237 -10.68 0.52 -1.44
N LEU A 238 -11.33 -0.09 -0.46
CA LEU A 238 -10.92 -0.09 0.94
C LEU A 238 -9.81 -1.11 1.20
N LEU A 239 -10.05 -2.36 0.81
CA LEU A 239 -9.16 -3.49 1.10
C LEU A 239 -8.06 -3.68 0.05
N GLY A 240 -8.24 -3.13 -1.15
CA GLY A 240 -7.41 -3.39 -2.30
C GLY A 240 -8.02 -4.41 -3.24
N ASP A 241 -7.49 -4.47 -4.44
CA ASP A 241 -8.00 -5.31 -5.51
C ASP A 241 -6.87 -5.87 -6.38
N VAL A 242 -7.18 -6.90 -7.14
CA VAL A 242 -6.27 -7.44 -8.16
C VAL A 242 -6.89 -7.15 -9.53
N ARG A 243 -6.26 -6.26 -10.29
CA ARG A 243 -6.75 -5.91 -11.62
C ARG A 243 -6.83 -7.13 -12.52
N HIS A 244 -7.93 -7.22 -13.24
CA HIS A 244 -8.08 -8.22 -14.27
C HIS A 244 -7.13 -7.93 -15.44
N ASP A 245 -6.48 -8.98 -15.98
CA ASP A 245 -5.60 -8.81 -17.15
C ASP A 245 -6.45 -8.77 -18.43
N PRO A 246 -6.48 -7.64 -19.15
CA PRO A 246 -7.22 -7.54 -20.41
C PRO A 246 -6.64 -8.42 -21.53
N PHE A 247 -5.42 -8.93 -21.38
CA PHE A 247 -4.71 -9.72 -22.40
C PHE A 247 -4.78 -11.23 -22.18
N GLN A 248 -5.71 -11.74 -21.38
CA GLN A 248 -5.88 -13.19 -21.12
C GLN A 248 -5.95 -14.06 -22.38
N SER A 249 -6.23 -13.46 -23.55
CA SER A 249 -6.31 -14.18 -24.83
C SER A 249 -5.01 -14.20 -25.63
N GLY A 250 -3.89 -13.63 -25.18
CA GLY A 250 -2.67 -13.43 -25.95
C GLY A 250 -1.41 -14.15 -25.47
N GLY A 251 -1.44 -14.86 -24.35
CA GLY A 251 -0.30 -15.67 -23.88
C GLY A 251 0.87 -14.90 -23.26
N MET A 252 0.71 -13.61 -22.98
CA MET A 252 1.65 -12.80 -22.19
C MET A 252 0.88 -12.21 -21.00
N GLU A 253 0.63 -13.04 -19.99
CA GLU A 253 -0.05 -12.61 -18.77
C GLU A 253 0.85 -11.67 -17.98
N THR A 254 0.26 -10.55 -17.51
CA THR A 254 0.92 -9.68 -16.55
C THR A 254 1.04 -10.44 -15.23
N PRO A 255 2.23 -10.52 -14.60
CA PRO A 255 2.40 -11.22 -13.34
C PRO A 255 1.41 -10.75 -12.26
N ALA A 256 0.92 -11.68 -11.44
CA ALA A 256 -0.11 -11.38 -10.43
C ALA A 256 0.30 -10.26 -9.47
N HIS A 257 1.56 -10.20 -9.05
CA HIS A 257 2.08 -9.15 -8.16
C HIS A 257 2.04 -7.75 -8.79
N ASP A 258 2.11 -7.63 -10.13
CA ASP A 258 1.98 -6.34 -10.84
C ASP A 258 0.53 -5.88 -10.96
N ARG A 259 -0.42 -6.80 -10.84
CA ARG A 259 -1.86 -6.52 -10.91
C ARG A 259 -2.47 -6.10 -9.58
N VAL A 260 -1.77 -6.33 -8.46
CA VAL A 260 -2.22 -5.94 -7.11
C VAL A 260 -2.31 -4.42 -6.99
N GLU A 261 -3.44 -3.91 -6.50
CA GLU A 261 -3.64 -2.49 -6.19
C GLU A 261 -3.91 -2.29 -4.70
N PRO A 262 -3.21 -1.33 -4.08
CA PRO A 262 -3.38 -1.07 -2.67
C PRO A 262 -4.73 -0.38 -2.41
N GLY A 263 -5.48 -0.88 -1.44
CA GLY A 263 -6.66 -0.20 -0.92
C GLY A 263 -6.34 0.96 0.00
N ALA A 264 -7.39 1.65 0.48
CA ALA A 264 -7.25 2.78 1.39
C ALA A 264 -6.53 2.40 2.69
N ILE A 265 -6.78 1.20 3.22
CA ILE A 265 -6.10 0.67 4.41
C ILE A 265 -4.58 0.62 4.20
N HIS A 266 -4.12 0.11 3.05
CA HIS A 266 -2.70 0.03 2.75
C HIS A 266 -2.08 1.42 2.56
N ARG A 267 -2.79 2.32 1.88
CA ARG A 267 -2.33 3.70 1.66
C ARG A 267 -2.26 4.52 2.94
N ALA A 268 -3.07 4.18 3.95
CA ALA A 268 -3.06 4.80 5.26
C ALA A 268 -2.00 4.19 6.21
N HIS A 269 -1.17 3.27 5.73
CA HIS A 269 -0.17 2.60 6.57
C HIS A 269 0.76 3.59 7.27
N GLY A 270 0.86 3.49 8.59
CA GLY A 270 1.64 4.43 9.41
C GLY A 270 0.99 5.79 9.66
N GLY A 271 -0.20 6.03 9.10
CA GLY A 271 -0.96 7.28 9.20
C GLY A 271 -2.36 7.11 9.75
N VAL A 272 -3.31 7.83 9.20
CA VAL A 272 -4.71 7.87 9.62
C VAL A 272 -5.62 7.45 8.47
N LEU A 273 -6.41 6.41 8.70
CA LEU A 273 -7.55 6.07 7.86
C LEU A 273 -8.79 6.73 8.49
N TYR A 274 -9.39 7.66 7.77
CA TYR A 274 -10.61 8.35 8.19
C TYR A 274 -11.82 7.79 7.46
N ILE A 275 -12.88 7.50 8.20
CA ILE A 275 -14.15 7.05 7.64
C ILE A 275 -15.25 7.87 8.31
N ASP A 276 -15.91 8.73 7.55
CA ASP A 276 -17.11 9.41 7.99
C ASP A 276 -18.33 8.59 7.60
N GLU A 277 -19.41 8.74 8.35
CA GLU A 277 -20.67 8.03 8.10
C GLU A 277 -20.44 6.54 7.87
N ILE A 278 -19.90 5.84 8.86
CA ILE A 278 -19.53 4.41 8.77
C ILE A 278 -20.66 3.50 8.27
N ASN A 279 -21.90 3.94 8.44
CA ASN A 279 -23.10 3.28 7.90
C ASN A 279 -23.20 3.26 6.35
N LEU A 280 -22.44 4.11 5.67
CA LEU A 280 -22.34 4.13 4.21
C LEU A 280 -21.32 3.13 3.65
N LEU A 281 -20.49 2.57 4.51
CA LEU A 281 -19.49 1.57 4.11
C LEU A 281 -20.20 0.32 3.61
N ARG A 282 -19.91 -0.08 2.38
CA ARG A 282 -20.45 -1.30 1.77
C ARG A 282 -19.31 -2.34 1.68
N LEU A 283 -19.28 -3.22 2.64
CA LEU A 283 -18.36 -4.35 2.69
C LEU A 283 -18.89 -5.55 1.92
#